data_fca7eb86498f99bc16cce3af503c127e
#
_entry.id   fca7eb86498f99bc16cce3af503c127e
#
_cell.length_a   1.000
_cell.length_b   1.000
_cell.length_c   1.000
_cell.angle_alpha   90.00
_cell.angle_beta   90.00
_cell.angle_gamma   90.00
#
_symmetry.space_group_name_H-M   'P 1'
#
loop_
_entity.id
_entity.type
_entity.pdbx_description
1 polymer ?
#
loop_
_entity_poly.entity_id
_entity_poly.type
_entity_poly.pdbx_seq_one_letter_code
_entity_poly.pdbx_strand_id
1 'polypeptide(L)'
;MLKQETKLLWHEWIKVTRDRCHLHFELEKNDLSFHIETCLKGSERTAQRISEDIKKEPKFILDIGSSVGFNCFSIAKKYKESKVFGIEPDEEACKVANSTAKDLGYKNIEFVNGLGETLPFSNNFFDLIISHTVIEHVKNVDKCIDEMARVLRPEGYIHIEAPNYIWPWEPHLSIFTTPLCSKPLMKFLAKLQKVGEEVSYIDHLQPVNPIWLERLFKKNNLKWDNRANTKYLLASVGETKDIAAYKNSSVFYKFFLFFKKIGIIKPLTKLALKLNFYPSILYTVKK
;
A
#
# COMPACT_ATOMS: atom_id res chain seq x y z
N MET A 1 -19.68 17.74 -4.01
CA MET A 1 -20.49 16.61 -4.50
C MET A 1 -19.99 16.25 -5.91
N LEU A 2 -19.83 14.98 -6.26
CA LEU A 2 -19.39 14.58 -7.61
C LEU A 2 -20.48 14.89 -8.64
N LYS A 3 -20.06 15.39 -9.79
CA LYS A 3 -20.93 15.60 -10.95
C LYS A 3 -21.34 14.27 -11.57
N GLN A 4 -22.42 14.29 -12.36
CA GLN A 4 -22.95 13.08 -12.99
C GLN A 4 -21.94 12.40 -13.93
N GLU A 5 -21.17 13.19 -14.69
CA GLU A 5 -20.11 12.71 -15.57
C GLU A 5 -19.03 11.93 -14.80
N THR A 6 -18.55 12.48 -13.68
CA THR A 6 -17.58 11.81 -12.83
C THR A 6 -18.12 10.52 -12.23
N LYS A 7 -19.40 10.50 -11.85
CA LYS A 7 -20.06 9.27 -11.35
C LYS A 7 -20.12 8.18 -12.43
N LEU A 8 -20.38 8.54 -13.69
CA LEU A 8 -20.35 7.60 -14.80
C LEU A 8 -18.95 6.99 -15.00
N LEU A 9 -17.90 7.81 -15.00
CA LEU A 9 -16.51 7.33 -15.08
C LEU A 9 -16.19 6.33 -13.93
N TRP A 10 -16.63 6.62 -12.72
CA TRP A 10 -16.48 5.72 -11.59
C TRP A 10 -17.18 4.37 -11.83
N HIS A 11 -18.41 4.36 -12.30
CA HIS A 11 -19.17 3.13 -12.56
C HIS A 11 -18.51 2.29 -13.66
N GLU A 12 -18.03 2.93 -14.72
CA GLU A 12 -17.32 2.24 -15.81
C GLU A 12 -16.02 1.63 -15.32
N TRP A 13 -15.20 2.41 -14.60
CA TRP A 13 -13.93 1.92 -14.05
C TRP A 13 -14.13 0.75 -13.07
N ILE A 14 -15.10 0.86 -12.17
CA ILE A 14 -15.42 -0.21 -11.23
C ILE A 14 -15.82 -1.50 -11.96
N LYS A 15 -16.67 -1.40 -12.96
CA LYS A 15 -17.10 -2.55 -13.77
C LYS A 15 -15.88 -3.23 -14.41
N VAL A 16 -15.03 -2.47 -15.09
CA VAL A 16 -13.82 -3.00 -15.75
C VAL A 16 -12.81 -3.57 -14.76
N THR A 17 -12.60 -2.90 -13.64
CA THR A 17 -11.64 -3.36 -12.60
C THR A 17 -12.15 -4.62 -11.91
N ARG A 18 -13.45 -4.73 -11.65
CA ARG A 18 -14.09 -5.95 -11.13
C ARG A 18 -13.83 -7.14 -12.05
N ASP A 19 -14.03 -6.94 -13.36
CA ASP A 19 -13.85 -8.00 -14.35
C ASP A 19 -12.36 -8.40 -14.51
N ARG A 20 -11.42 -7.44 -14.39
CA ARG A 20 -9.97 -7.69 -14.56
C ARG A 20 -9.28 -8.26 -13.32
N CYS A 21 -9.67 -7.79 -12.14
CA CYS A 21 -8.94 -8.07 -10.91
C CYS A 21 -9.67 -9.05 -9.99
N HIS A 22 -10.84 -9.56 -10.39
CA HIS A 22 -11.74 -10.40 -9.55
C HIS A 22 -11.98 -9.78 -8.16
N LEU A 23 -11.81 -8.47 -8.04
CA LEU A 23 -12.06 -7.76 -6.80
C LEU A 23 -13.57 -7.65 -6.60
N HIS A 24 -14.08 -8.36 -5.61
CA HIS A 24 -15.46 -8.24 -5.17
C HIS A 24 -15.66 -6.89 -4.46
N PHE A 25 -15.78 -5.81 -5.24
CA PHE A 25 -16.33 -4.58 -4.70
C PHE A 25 -17.81 -4.82 -4.41
N GLU A 26 -18.18 -4.86 -3.13
CA GLU A 26 -19.59 -4.95 -2.71
C GLU A 26 -20.34 -3.64 -2.98
N LEU A 27 -20.21 -3.09 -4.20
CA LEU A 27 -20.88 -1.85 -4.61
C LEU A 27 -22.37 -2.05 -4.86
N GLU A 28 -22.82 -3.28 -5.04
CA GLU A 28 -24.25 -3.57 -5.23
C GLU A 28 -25.10 -3.25 -3.98
N LYS A 29 -24.47 -3.16 -2.80
CA LYS A 29 -25.15 -2.87 -1.53
C LYS A 29 -24.93 -1.45 -1.01
N ASN A 30 -23.94 -0.71 -1.55
CA ASN A 30 -23.56 0.59 -1.02
C ASN A 30 -23.55 1.64 -2.15
N ASP A 31 -24.10 2.82 -1.86
CA ASP A 31 -23.99 3.97 -2.75
C ASP A 31 -22.51 4.30 -3.00
N LEU A 32 -22.16 4.66 -4.24
CA LEU A 32 -20.82 5.11 -4.64
C LEU A 32 -20.27 6.20 -3.70
N SER A 33 -21.13 7.10 -3.24
CA SER A 33 -20.77 8.15 -2.27
C SER A 33 -20.28 7.58 -0.95
N PHE A 34 -20.92 6.54 -0.43
CA PHE A 34 -20.51 5.84 0.79
C PHE A 34 -19.16 5.13 0.61
N HIS A 35 -18.96 4.50 -0.55
CA HIS A 35 -17.68 3.85 -0.86
C HIS A 35 -16.53 4.87 -0.88
N ILE A 36 -16.69 5.97 -1.62
CA ILE A 36 -15.69 7.04 -1.69
C ILE A 36 -15.38 7.62 -0.30
N GLU A 37 -16.42 7.90 0.50
CA GLU A 37 -16.24 8.42 1.85
C GLU A 37 -15.46 7.44 2.75
N THR A 38 -15.76 6.15 2.66
CA THR A 38 -15.07 5.10 3.42
C THR A 38 -13.59 5.01 3.04
N CYS A 39 -13.28 5.03 1.75
CA CYS A 39 -11.90 5.00 1.25
C CYS A 39 -11.14 6.28 1.64
N LEU A 40 -11.76 7.45 1.56
CA LEU A 40 -11.16 8.71 2.02
C LEU A 40 -10.85 8.69 3.51
N LYS A 41 -11.76 8.18 4.36
CA LYS A 41 -11.49 8.01 5.80
C LYS A 41 -10.33 7.04 6.07
N GLY A 42 -10.19 6.00 5.27
CA GLY A 42 -9.05 5.07 5.33
C GLY A 42 -7.73 5.78 5.01
N SER A 43 -7.68 6.51 3.90
CA SER A 43 -6.47 7.21 3.45
C SER A 43 -6.11 8.43 4.33
N GLU A 44 -7.08 9.07 5.02
CA GLU A 44 -6.78 10.11 6.02
C GLU A 44 -5.94 9.56 7.19
N ARG A 45 -6.20 8.34 7.65
CA ARG A 45 -5.37 7.67 8.67
C ARG A 45 -3.97 7.40 8.16
N THR A 46 -3.84 7.00 6.90
CA THR A 46 -2.55 6.84 6.23
C THR A 46 -1.79 8.17 6.15
N ALA A 47 -2.44 9.24 5.71
CA ALA A 47 -1.85 10.58 5.67
C ALA A 47 -1.40 11.08 7.05
N GLN A 48 -2.17 10.79 8.09
CA GLN A 48 -1.80 11.10 9.47
C GLN A 48 -0.53 10.36 9.88
N ARG A 49 -0.48 9.04 9.68
CA ARG A 49 0.68 8.19 10.01
C ARG A 49 1.94 8.64 9.29
N ILE A 50 1.84 8.94 7.98
CA ILE A 50 2.99 9.46 7.20
C ILE A 50 3.49 10.77 7.81
N SER A 51 2.59 11.66 8.23
CA SER A 51 2.97 12.96 8.78
C SER A 51 3.70 12.88 10.13
N GLU A 52 3.52 11.81 10.89
CA GLU A 52 4.24 11.58 12.15
C GLU A 52 5.72 11.23 11.91
N ASP A 53 6.04 10.69 10.73
CA ASP A 53 7.39 10.28 10.35
C ASP A 53 8.20 11.40 9.69
N ILE A 54 7.53 12.47 9.20
CA ILE A 54 8.18 13.54 8.44
C ILE A 54 8.39 14.76 9.33
N LYS A 55 9.64 15.23 9.41
CA LYS A 55 10.00 16.39 10.26
C LYS A 55 9.68 17.75 9.64
N LYS A 56 9.57 17.83 8.31
CA LYS A 56 9.36 19.05 7.55
C LYS A 56 8.23 18.87 6.56
N GLU A 57 7.40 19.89 6.40
CA GLU A 57 6.31 19.86 5.43
C GLU A 57 6.88 19.71 4.00
N PRO A 58 6.47 18.65 3.26
CA PRO A 58 6.95 18.39 1.92
C PRO A 58 6.33 19.39 0.93
N LYS A 59 7.09 19.87 -0.06
CA LYS A 59 6.58 20.74 -1.14
C LYS A 59 6.08 19.94 -2.33
N PHE A 60 6.80 18.88 -2.71
CA PHE A 60 6.46 18.01 -3.83
C PHE A 60 6.32 16.58 -3.34
N ILE A 61 5.17 16.00 -3.59
CA ILE A 61 4.80 14.65 -3.12
C ILE A 61 4.43 13.79 -4.31
N LEU A 62 4.91 12.54 -4.34
CA LEU A 62 4.56 11.53 -5.34
C LEU A 62 3.86 10.35 -4.66
N ASP A 63 2.73 9.95 -5.19
CA ASP A 63 2.05 8.68 -4.86
C ASP A 63 2.20 7.72 -6.05
N ILE A 64 2.95 6.64 -5.87
CA ILE A 64 3.17 5.62 -6.91
C ILE A 64 2.07 4.58 -6.79
N GLY A 65 1.42 4.24 -7.92
CA GLY A 65 0.24 3.37 -7.95
C GLY A 65 -0.95 4.06 -7.30
N SER A 66 -1.18 5.32 -7.69
CA SER A 66 -2.20 6.16 -7.05
C SER A 66 -3.64 5.69 -7.26
N SER A 67 -3.87 4.74 -8.19
CA SER A 67 -5.21 4.28 -8.55
C SER A 67 -6.15 5.48 -8.79
N VAL A 68 -7.33 5.49 -8.23
CA VAL A 68 -8.32 6.58 -8.34
C VAL A 68 -8.07 7.75 -7.36
N GLY A 69 -6.90 7.82 -6.71
CA GLY A 69 -6.38 9.01 -6.06
C GLY A 69 -6.67 9.19 -4.57
N PHE A 70 -7.19 8.21 -3.84
CA PHE A 70 -7.58 8.41 -2.43
C PHE A 70 -6.44 8.89 -1.52
N ASN A 71 -5.24 8.35 -1.67
CA ASN A 71 -4.07 8.81 -0.91
C ASN A 71 -3.70 10.24 -1.30
N CYS A 72 -3.70 10.56 -2.61
CA CYS A 72 -3.42 11.90 -3.10
C CYS A 72 -4.39 12.93 -2.52
N PHE A 73 -5.70 12.65 -2.46
CA PHE A 73 -6.70 13.56 -1.89
C PHE A 73 -6.46 13.80 -0.41
N SER A 74 -6.19 12.74 0.36
CA SER A 74 -5.98 12.85 1.80
C SER A 74 -4.67 13.58 2.13
N ILE A 75 -3.62 13.34 1.37
CA ILE A 75 -2.34 14.03 1.50
C ILE A 75 -2.46 15.50 1.11
N ALA A 76 -3.13 15.81 0.00
CA ALA A 76 -3.34 17.19 -0.44
C ALA A 76 -4.22 18.00 0.53
N LYS A 77 -5.20 17.34 1.16
CA LYS A 77 -6.01 17.95 2.23
C LYS A 77 -5.16 18.29 3.45
N LYS A 78 -4.20 17.42 3.79
CA LYS A 78 -3.30 17.61 4.93
C LYS A 78 -2.22 18.66 4.66
N TYR A 79 -1.59 18.62 3.49
CA TYR A 79 -0.51 19.50 3.06
C TYR A 79 -1.00 20.44 1.94
N LYS A 80 -1.71 21.49 2.32
CA LYS A 80 -2.43 22.38 1.38
C LYS A 80 -1.51 23.13 0.41
N GLU A 81 -0.28 23.42 0.86
CA GLU A 81 0.72 24.14 0.07
C GLU A 81 1.60 23.21 -0.78
N SER A 82 1.44 21.89 -0.62
CA SER A 82 2.18 20.90 -1.39
C SER A 82 1.55 20.67 -2.75
N LYS A 83 2.38 20.44 -3.79
CA LYS A 83 1.94 19.86 -5.05
C LYS A 83 2.04 18.34 -4.97
N VAL A 84 0.93 17.66 -5.22
CA VAL A 84 0.81 16.20 -5.15
C VAL A 84 0.70 15.64 -6.55
N PHE A 85 1.49 14.61 -6.86
CA PHE A 85 1.45 13.87 -8.10
C PHE A 85 1.07 12.42 -7.80
N GLY A 86 0.10 11.91 -8.54
CA GLY A 86 -0.20 10.48 -8.58
C GLY A 86 0.29 9.88 -9.89
N ILE A 87 1.03 8.77 -9.86
CA ILE A 87 1.37 8.02 -11.07
C ILE A 87 0.68 6.67 -11.05
N GLU A 88 0.01 6.32 -12.16
CA GLU A 88 -0.84 5.13 -12.26
C GLU A 88 -0.78 4.57 -13.69
N PRO A 89 -0.53 3.26 -13.89
CA PRO A 89 -0.53 2.63 -15.21
C PRO A 89 -1.93 2.49 -15.83
N ASP A 90 -2.99 2.44 -15.03
CA ASP A 90 -4.36 2.41 -15.54
C ASP A 90 -4.84 3.82 -15.94
N GLU A 91 -4.94 4.06 -17.25
CA GLU A 91 -5.38 5.35 -17.79
C GLU A 91 -6.82 5.70 -17.36
N GLU A 92 -7.71 4.72 -17.25
CA GLU A 92 -9.08 4.95 -16.80
C GLU A 92 -9.14 5.36 -15.33
N ALA A 93 -8.31 4.75 -14.48
CA ALA A 93 -8.15 5.20 -13.10
C ALA A 93 -7.65 6.66 -13.02
N CYS A 94 -6.68 7.04 -13.86
CA CYS A 94 -6.23 8.43 -13.96
C CYS A 94 -7.34 9.38 -14.37
N LYS A 95 -8.21 9.01 -15.31
CA LYS A 95 -9.37 9.82 -15.74
C LYS A 95 -10.35 10.02 -14.59
N VAL A 96 -10.68 8.95 -13.89
CA VAL A 96 -11.54 9.00 -12.68
C VAL A 96 -10.93 9.91 -11.62
N ALA A 97 -9.64 9.74 -11.32
CA ALA A 97 -8.93 10.52 -10.32
C ALA A 97 -8.91 12.02 -10.66
N ASN A 98 -8.57 12.38 -11.90
CA ASN A 98 -8.57 13.78 -12.37
C ASN A 98 -9.96 14.42 -12.31
N SER A 99 -10.99 13.70 -12.76
CA SER A 99 -12.37 14.20 -12.73
C SER A 99 -12.85 14.39 -11.28
N THR A 100 -12.51 13.44 -10.39
CA THR A 100 -12.82 13.52 -8.96
C THR A 100 -12.09 14.69 -8.29
N ALA A 101 -10.80 14.89 -8.58
CA ALA A 101 -10.03 16.03 -8.07
C ALA A 101 -10.68 17.37 -8.45
N LYS A 102 -11.08 17.51 -9.72
CA LYS A 102 -11.76 18.70 -10.24
C LYS A 102 -13.07 18.97 -9.51
N ASP A 103 -13.90 17.95 -9.34
CA ASP A 103 -15.20 18.07 -8.68
C ASP A 103 -15.09 18.39 -7.19
N LEU A 104 -14.07 17.86 -6.53
CA LEU A 104 -13.77 18.16 -5.13
C LEU A 104 -13.01 19.48 -4.93
N GLY A 105 -12.63 20.17 -6.01
CA GLY A 105 -11.99 21.50 -5.98
C GLY A 105 -10.49 21.47 -5.68
N TYR A 106 -9.82 20.33 -5.81
CA TYR A 106 -8.37 20.26 -5.67
C TYR A 106 -7.68 20.92 -6.87
N LYS A 107 -6.76 21.87 -6.60
CA LYS A 107 -5.95 22.57 -7.61
C LYS A 107 -4.48 22.18 -7.56
N ASN A 108 -4.09 21.46 -6.53
CA ASN A 108 -2.72 21.07 -6.21
C ASN A 108 -2.42 19.59 -6.43
N ILE A 109 -3.30 18.86 -7.14
CA ILE A 109 -3.10 17.44 -7.48
C ILE A 109 -3.03 17.31 -9.01
N GLU A 110 -2.15 16.42 -9.46
CA GLU A 110 -1.97 16.05 -10.86
C GLU A 110 -1.79 14.53 -10.97
N PHE A 111 -2.60 13.87 -11.81
CA PHE A 111 -2.47 12.45 -12.07
C PHE A 111 -1.87 12.21 -13.45
N VAL A 112 -0.81 11.40 -13.48
CA VAL A 112 -0.01 11.08 -14.65
C VAL A 112 -0.13 9.58 -14.94
N ASN A 113 -0.47 9.22 -16.17
CA ASN A 113 -0.41 7.84 -16.61
C ASN A 113 1.05 7.42 -16.82
N GLY A 114 1.49 6.34 -16.14
CA GLY A 114 2.88 5.88 -16.19
C GLY A 114 3.19 4.76 -15.21
N LEU A 115 4.43 4.31 -15.24
CA LEU A 115 4.93 3.18 -14.45
C LEU A 115 5.91 3.65 -13.38
N GLY A 116 5.90 2.99 -12.22
CA GLY A 116 6.86 3.22 -11.14
C GLY A 116 8.31 2.91 -11.52
N GLU A 117 8.51 2.04 -12.51
CA GLU A 117 9.82 1.65 -13.05
C GLU A 117 10.44 2.65 -14.04
N THR A 118 9.66 3.66 -14.47
CA THR A 118 10.11 4.70 -15.42
C THR A 118 9.39 6.01 -15.12
N LEU A 119 9.82 6.66 -14.05
CA LEU A 119 9.17 7.89 -13.58
C LEU A 119 9.51 9.07 -14.49
N PRO A 120 8.50 9.80 -15.06
CA PRO A 120 8.72 10.91 -15.98
C PRO A 120 9.10 12.20 -15.24
N PHE A 121 9.90 12.10 -14.19
CA PHE A 121 10.30 13.23 -13.36
C PHE A 121 11.82 13.35 -13.29
N SER A 122 12.28 14.57 -13.07
CA SER A 122 13.71 14.89 -12.91
C SER A 122 14.29 14.27 -11.64
N ASN A 123 15.62 14.09 -11.62
CA ASN A 123 16.33 13.68 -10.43
C ASN A 123 16.10 14.69 -9.28
N ASN A 124 16.00 14.20 -8.05
CA ASN A 124 15.88 15.00 -6.84
C ASN A 124 14.71 16.02 -6.89
N PHE A 125 13.54 15.57 -7.34
CA PHE A 125 12.36 16.42 -7.50
C PHE A 125 11.42 16.35 -6.29
N PHE A 126 11.21 15.18 -5.69
CA PHE A 126 10.22 14.96 -4.63
C PHE A 126 10.81 15.03 -3.21
N ASP A 127 10.08 15.65 -2.31
CA ASP A 127 10.38 15.65 -0.87
C ASP A 127 9.83 14.41 -0.18
N LEU A 128 8.71 13.88 -0.69
CA LEU A 128 8.03 12.68 -0.18
C LEU A 128 7.57 11.81 -1.34
N ILE A 129 7.82 10.50 -1.23
CA ILE A 129 7.27 9.47 -2.11
C ILE A 129 6.46 8.49 -1.27
N ILE A 130 5.30 8.10 -1.76
CA ILE A 130 4.39 7.12 -1.13
C ILE A 130 4.25 5.94 -2.09
N SER A 131 4.30 4.73 -1.56
CA SER A 131 4.03 3.49 -2.29
C SER A 131 3.34 2.51 -1.35
N HIS A 132 2.02 2.45 -1.43
CA HIS A 132 1.19 1.62 -0.55
C HIS A 132 0.47 0.54 -1.34
N THR A 133 0.77 -0.72 -1.04
CA THR A 133 0.24 -1.91 -1.75
C THR A 133 0.44 -1.82 -3.27
N VAL A 134 1.66 -1.47 -3.68
CA VAL A 134 2.05 -1.26 -5.08
C VAL A 134 3.29 -2.04 -5.45
N ILE A 135 4.31 -2.03 -4.56
CA ILE A 135 5.63 -2.59 -4.89
C ILE A 135 5.57 -4.11 -5.18
N GLU A 136 4.57 -4.80 -4.69
CA GLU A 136 4.26 -6.20 -4.98
C GLU A 136 3.62 -6.41 -6.37
N HIS A 137 3.16 -5.34 -7.03
CA HIS A 137 2.49 -5.39 -8.33
C HIS A 137 3.35 -4.88 -9.49
N VAL A 138 4.48 -4.21 -9.20
CA VAL A 138 5.38 -3.74 -10.26
C VAL A 138 6.08 -4.89 -10.96
N LYS A 139 6.38 -4.75 -12.23
CA LYS A 139 7.08 -5.80 -12.99
C LYS A 139 8.52 -5.99 -12.53
N ASN A 140 9.17 -4.90 -12.11
CA ASN A 140 10.57 -4.90 -11.67
C ASN A 140 10.75 -4.04 -10.42
N VAL A 141 10.79 -4.71 -9.27
CA VAL A 141 10.94 -4.08 -7.95
C VAL A 141 12.24 -3.29 -7.84
N ASP A 142 13.35 -3.88 -8.33
CA ASP A 142 14.68 -3.24 -8.28
C ASP A 142 14.66 -1.90 -9.01
N LYS A 143 14.12 -1.89 -10.24
CA LYS A 143 14.03 -0.69 -11.05
C LYS A 143 13.09 0.36 -10.45
N CYS A 144 11.98 -0.06 -9.85
CA CYS A 144 11.06 0.84 -9.18
C CYS A 144 11.73 1.54 -7.98
N ILE A 145 12.47 0.79 -7.15
CA ILE A 145 13.22 1.37 -6.03
C ILE A 145 14.37 2.28 -6.53
N ASP A 146 15.07 1.90 -7.60
CA ASP A 146 16.11 2.74 -8.21
C ASP A 146 15.53 4.09 -8.71
N GLU A 147 14.34 4.07 -9.34
CA GLU A 147 13.64 5.28 -9.78
C GLU A 147 13.15 6.14 -8.61
N MET A 148 12.56 5.51 -7.56
CA MET A 148 12.22 6.24 -6.33
C MET A 148 13.44 6.97 -5.76
N ALA A 149 14.58 6.27 -5.64
CA ALA A 149 15.81 6.85 -5.14
C ALA A 149 16.33 7.98 -6.04
N ARG A 150 16.20 7.85 -7.38
CA ARG A 150 16.62 8.86 -8.34
C ARG A 150 15.82 10.16 -8.20
N VAL A 151 14.49 10.06 -8.15
CA VAL A 151 13.62 11.25 -8.12
C VAL A 151 13.47 11.86 -6.72
N LEU A 152 13.83 11.12 -5.65
CA LEU A 152 13.82 11.63 -4.29
C LEU A 152 14.94 12.63 -4.05
N ARG A 153 14.64 13.77 -3.43
CA ARG A 153 15.63 14.77 -2.98
C ARG A 153 16.53 14.26 -1.87
N PRO A 154 17.74 14.81 -1.73
CA PRO A 154 18.49 14.68 -0.48
C PRO A 154 17.58 15.12 0.71
N GLU A 155 17.67 14.38 1.81
CA GLU A 155 16.82 14.56 3.00
C GLU A 155 15.32 14.30 2.77
N GLY A 156 14.91 13.82 1.60
CA GLY A 156 13.54 13.40 1.31
C GLY A 156 13.20 12.03 1.91
N TYR A 157 11.91 11.71 1.92
CA TYR A 157 11.39 10.48 2.51
C TYR A 157 10.62 9.64 1.50
N ILE A 158 10.75 8.30 1.61
CA ILE A 158 9.85 7.34 0.96
C ILE A 158 9.10 6.61 2.08
N HIS A 159 7.79 6.48 1.92
CA HIS A 159 6.95 5.68 2.79
C HIS A 159 6.41 4.49 2.01
N ILE A 160 6.82 3.27 2.39
CA ILE A 160 6.46 2.03 1.72
C ILE A 160 5.62 1.16 2.65
N GLU A 161 4.45 0.71 2.16
CA GLU A 161 3.64 -0.33 2.80
C GLU A 161 3.31 -1.42 1.77
N ALA A 162 3.51 -2.69 2.13
CA ALA A 162 3.26 -3.84 1.27
C ALA A 162 3.00 -5.11 2.10
N PRO A 163 2.40 -6.18 1.54
CA PRO A 163 2.42 -7.50 2.14
C PRO A 163 3.84 -8.00 2.34
N ASN A 164 4.07 -8.76 3.40
CA ASN A 164 5.35 -9.40 3.66
C ASN A 164 5.27 -10.88 3.32
N TYR A 165 5.93 -11.31 2.25
CA TYR A 165 5.88 -12.70 1.79
C TYR A 165 6.81 -13.67 2.57
N ILE A 166 7.40 -13.24 3.69
CA ILE A 166 7.90 -14.16 4.75
C ILE A 166 6.72 -14.61 5.63
N TRP A 167 5.67 -13.80 5.77
CA TRP A 167 4.46 -14.17 6.47
C TRP A 167 3.66 -15.22 5.66
N PRO A 168 3.16 -16.32 6.29
CA PRO A 168 2.54 -17.44 5.58
C PRO A 168 1.08 -17.17 5.18
N TRP A 169 0.79 -15.99 4.67
CA TRP A 169 -0.53 -15.58 4.21
C TRP A 169 -0.42 -14.65 3.01
N GLU A 170 -1.05 -15.01 1.93
CA GLU A 170 -1.21 -14.20 0.74
C GLU A 170 -2.57 -13.47 0.81
N PRO A 171 -2.60 -12.12 0.99
CA PRO A 171 -3.83 -11.41 1.29
C PRO A 171 -4.78 -11.23 0.10
N HIS A 172 -4.29 -11.19 -1.13
CA HIS A 172 -5.14 -10.95 -2.32
C HIS A 172 -6.06 -12.13 -2.62
N LEU A 173 -5.55 -13.34 -2.50
CA LEU A 173 -6.33 -14.57 -2.70
C LEU A 173 -6.80 -15.19 -1.39
N SER A 174 -6.46 -14.60 -0.25
CA SER A 174 -6.81 -15.10 1.09
C SER A 174 -6.39 -16.55 1.32
N ILE A 175 -5.16 -16.91 0.92
CA ILE A 175 -4.63 -18.28 1.04
C ILE A 175 -3.44 -18.37 2.01
N PHE A 176 -3.30 -19.56 2.60
CA PHE A 176 -2.08 -19.92 3.33
C PHE A 176 -0.95 -20.28 2.36
N THR A 177 0.23 -19.75 2.64
CA THR A 177 1.46 -20.02 1.90
C THR A 177 2.57 -20.49 2.82
N THR A 178 3.75 -20.76 2.29
CA THR A 178 4.97 -20.92 3.09
C THR A 178 5.78 -19.63 3.10
N PRO A 179 6.63 -19.38 4.11
CA PRO A 179 7.59 -18.30 4.06
C PRO A 179 8.44 -18.36 2.79
N LEU A 180 8.66 -17.22 2.15
CA LEU A 180 9.43 -17.11 0.90
C LEU A 180 8.90 -18.02 -0.24
N CYS A 181 7.59 -18.19 -0.28
CA CYS A 181 6.91 -19.06 -1.24
C CYS A 181 7.21 -18.65 -2.69
N SER A 182 7.68 -19.59 -3.50
CA SER A 182 7.83 -19.35 -4.95
C SER A 182 6.46 -19.30 -5.64
N LYS A 183 6.34 -18.55 -6.76
CA LYS A 183 5.07 -18.47 -7.52
C LYS A 183 4.50 -19.84 -7.91
N PRO A 184 5.30 -20.83 -8.43
CA PRO A 184 4.77 -22.17 -8.71
C PRO A 184 4.19 -22.87 -7.48
N LEU A 185 4.89 -22.79 -6.34
CA LEU A 185 4.41 -23.38 -5.10
C LEU A 185 3.16 -22.66 -4.60
N MET A 186 3.11 -21.32 -4.69
CA MET A 186 1.95 -20.52 -4.33
C MET A 186 0.72 -20.90 -5.16
N LYS A 187 0.88 -21.07 -6.47
CA LYS A 187 -0.19 -21.57 -7.37
C LYS A 187 -0.67 -22.96 -6.99
N PHE A 188 0.25 -23.86 -6.65
CA PHE A 188 -0.10 -25.20 -6.18
C PHE A 188 -0.91 -25.15 -4.89
N LEU A 189 -0.45 -24.36 -3.90
CA LEU A 189 -1.18 -24.17 -2.64
C LEU A 189 -2.54 -23.49 -2.84
N ALA A 190 -2.66 -22.54 -3.76
CA ALA A 190 -3.93 -21.92 -4.11
C ALA A 190 -4.92 -22.93 -4.66
N LYS A 191 -4.49 -23.81 -5.58
CA LYS A 191 -5.33 -24.91 -6.11
C LYS A 191 -5.77 -25.88 -5.02
N LEU A 192 -4.88 -26.27 -4.09
CA LEU A 192 -5.24 -27.11 -2.94
C LEU A 192 -6.29 -26.45 -2.04
N GLN A 193 -6.27 -25.14 -1.92
CA GLN A 193 -7.24 -24.34 -1.14
C GLN A 193 -8.47 -23.94 -1.97
N LYS A 194 -8.65 -24.55 -3.15
CA LYS A 194 -9.82 -24.40 -4.04
C LYS A 194 -10.03 -22.97 -4.56
N VAL A 195 -8.95 -22.22 -4.74
CA VAL A 195 -9.00 -20.95 -5.48
C VAL A 195 -9.21 -21.28 -6.96
N GLY A 196 -10.15 -20.59 -7.58
CA GLY A 196 -10.57 -20.79 -8.97
C GLY A 196 -9.63 -20.14 -10.01
N GLU A 197 -10.20 -19.42 -10.95
CA GLU A 197 -9.47 -18.75 -12.04
C GLU A 197 -8.53 -17.67 -11.55
N GLU A 198 -8.77 -17.11 -10.37
CA GLU A 198 -7.95 -16.08 -9.72
C GLU A 198 -6.51 -16.52 -9.44
N VAL A 199 -6.21 -17.82 -9.53
CA VAL A 199 -4.83 -18.36 -9.41
C VAL A 199 -3.88 -17.68 -10.39
N SER A 200 -4.34 -17.23 -11.57
CA SER A 200 -3.55 -16.49 -12.54
C SER A 200 -3.04 -15.15 -12.01
N TYR A 201 -3.71 -14.55 -11.03
CA TYR A 201 -3.31 -13.30 -10.39
C TYR A 201 -1.91 -13.38 -9.74
N ILE A 202 -1.50 -14.59 -9.31
CA ILE A 202 -0.16 -14.82 -8.73
C ILE A 202 0.97 -14.46 -9.71
N ASP A 203 0.73 -14.51 -11.02
CA ASP A 203 1.75 -14.15 -12.02
C ASP A 203 2.13 -12.66 -11.95
N HIS A 204 1.20 -11.82 -11.54
CA HIS A 204 1.39 -10.38 -11.40
C HIS A 204 2.05 -9.99 -10.08
N LEU A 205 2.07 -10.88 -9.08
CA LEU A 205 2.62 -10.58 -7.77
C LEU A 205 4.15 -10.74 -7.74
N GLN A 206 4.82 -9.83 -7.04
CA GLN A 206 6.22 -9.99 -6.63
C GLN A 206 6.24 -10.34 -5.14
N PRO A 207 6.86 -11.48 -4.74
CA PRO A 207 6.89 -11.89 -3.34
C PRO A 207 7.90 -11.05 -2.53
N VAL A 208 7.63 -9.77 -2.44
CA VAL A 208 8.47 -8.80 -1.73
C VAL A 208 8.58 -9.14 -0.25
N ASN A 209 9.74 -8.84 0.31
CA ASN A 209 10.02 -9.12 1.72
C ASN A 209 11.06 -8.13 2.27
N PRO A 210 11.20 -7.98 3.59
CA PRO A 210 12.15 -7.08 4.20
C PRO A 210 13.59 -7.27 3.73
N ILE A 211 14.05 -8.51 3.58
CA ILE A 211 15.43 -8.82 3.21
C ILE A 211 15.75 -8.27 1.81
N TRP A 212 14.83 -8.45 0.86
CA TRP A 212 15.00 -7.94 -0.49
C TRP A 212 14.97 -6.41 -0.52
N LEU A 213 13.95 -5.77 0.10
CA LEU A 213 13.84 -4.32 0.09
C LEU A 213 15.01 -3.62 0.79
N GLU A 214 15.46 -4.12 1.95
CA GLU A 214 16.60 -3.54 2.68
C GLU A 214 17.91 -3.66 1.88
N ARG A 215 18.10 -4.74 1.11
CA ARG A 215 19.22 -4.86 0.16
C ARG A 215 19.16 -3.77 -0.91
N LEU A 216 17.96 -3.47 -1.45
CA LEU A 216 17.77 -2.43 -2.45
C LEU A 216 17.97 -1.03 -1.87
N PHE A 217 17.51 -0.78 -0.64
CA PHE A 217 17.76 0.47 0.06
C PHE A 217 19.26 0.70 0.26
N LYS A 218 19.98 -0.34 0.71
CA LYS A 218 21.45 -0.29 0.85
C LYS A 218 22.16 -0.02 -0.47
N LYS A 219 21.75 -0.69 -1.57
CA LYS A 219 22.28 -0.47 -2.92
C LYS A 219 22.18 1.00 -3.35
N ASN A 220 21.06 1.65 -2.97
CA ASN A 220 20.77 3.04 -3.33
C ASN A 220 21.25 4.07 -2.28
N ASN A 221 22.07 3.67 -1.30
CA ASN A 221 22.56 4.52 -0.21
C ASN A 221 21.43 5.19 0.59
N LEU A 222 20.29 4.53 0.71
CA LEU A 222 19.15 4.99 1.50
C LEU A 222 19.26 4.48 2.94
N LYS A 223 18.81 5.29 3.88
CA LYS A 223 18.63 4.89 5.29
C LYS A 223 17.16 4.53 5.50
N TRP A 224 16.88 3.57 6.38
CA TRP A 224 15.50 3.15 6.62
C TRP A 224 15.21 2.87 8.09
N ASP A 225 13.95 3.05 8.45
CA ASP A 225 13.37 2.61 9.73
C ASP A 225 12.23 1.64 9.43
N ASN A 226 12.29 0.45 10.03
CA ASN A 226 11.24 -0.55 9.93
C ASN A 226 10.13 -0.24 10.93
N ARG A 227 9.14 0.53 10.52
CA ARG A 227 8.01 0.95 11.34
C ARG A 227 7.10 -0.20 11.78
N ALA A 228 7.19 -1.36 11.11
CA ALA A 228 6.49 -2.56 11.54
C ALA A 228 6.92 -2.98 12.96
N ASN A 229 8.18 -2.77 13.34
CA ASN A 229 8.68 -3.03 14.69
C ASN A 229 7.85 -2.27 15.74
N THR A 230 7.69 -0.97 15.58
CA THR A 230 6.89 -0.13 16.47
C THR A 230 5.42 -0.53 16.43
N LYS A 231 4.83 -0.66 15.23
CA LYS A 231 3.41 -1.03 15.03
C LYS A 231 3.04 -2.31 15.76
N TYR A 232 3.80 -3.39 15.55
CA TYR A 232 3.45 -4.70 16.13
C TYR A 232 3.81 -4.81 17.60
N LEU A 233 4.86 -4.13 18.10
CA LEU A 233 5.14 -4.06 19.53
C LEU A 233 4.04 -3.33 20.29
N LEU A 234 3.60 -2.15 19.81
CA LEU A 234 2.48 -1.41 20.42
C LEU A 234 1.18 -2.23 20.38
N ALA A 235 0.95 -2.92 19.28
CA ALA A 235 -0.18 -3.83 19.15
C ALA A 235 -0.14 -4.96 20.19
N SER A 236 1.02 -5.54 20.45
CA SER A 236 1.18 -6.63 21.42
C SER A 236 0.86 -6.24 22.87
N VAL A 237 1.02 -4.95 23.21
CA VAL A 237 0.68 -4.41 24.55
C VAL A 237 -0.73 -3.78 24.58
N GLY A 238 -1.43 -3.73 23.44
CA GLY A 238 -2.80 -3.20 23.37
C GLY A 238 -2.89 -1.69 23.28
N GLU A 239 -1.81 -1.01 22.93
CA GLU A 239 -1.73 0.45 22.83
C GLU A 239 -2.15 1.00 21.46
N THR A 240 -2.48 0.13 20.48
CA THR A 240 -3.02 0.55 19.17
C THR A 240 -4.31 -0.19 18.83
N LYS A 241 -5.22 0.54 18.19
CA LYS A 241 -6.47 -0.03 17.63
C LYS A 241 -6.27 -0.57 16.19
N ASP A 242 -5.09 -0.40 15.61
CA ASP A 242 -4.76 -0.70 14.21
C ASP A 242 -4.60 -2.19 13.88
N ILE A 243 -4.90 -3.10 14.81
CA ILE A 243 -4.98 -4.54 14.54
C ILE A 243 -6.28 -4.90 13.78
N ALA A 244 -7.00 -3.93 13.24
CA ALA A 244 -8.27 -4.19 12.55
C ALA A 244 -8.15 -5.24 11.41
N ALA A 245 -7.00 -5.34 10.74
CA ALA A 245 -6.73 -6.37 9.73
C ALA A 245 -6.78 -7.81 10.27
N TYR A 246 -6.62 -8.01 11.59
CA TYR A 246 -6.66 -9.33 12.23
C TYR A 246 -8.01 -9.69 12.81
N LYS A 247 -8.93 -8.74 12.99
CA LYS A 247 -10.26 -9.04 13.55
C LYS A 247 -11.05 -10.02 12.70
N ASN A 248 -10.77 -10.09 11.40
CA ASN A 248 -11.48 -10.96 10.46
C ASN A 248 -10.82 -12.32 10.24
N SER A 249 -9.56 -12.55 10.62
CA SER A 249 -8.95 -13.88 10.57
C SER A 249 -9.07 -14.55 11.94
N SER A 250 -10.14 -15.31 12.13
CA SER A 250 -10.55 -15.87 13.44
C SER A 250 -9.50 -16.71 14.15
N VAL A 251 -8.62 -17.41 13.43
CA VAL A 251 -7.64 -18.34 14.00
C VAL A 251 -6.42 -17.59 14.58
N PHE A 252 -5.76 -16.74 13.80
CA PHE A 252 -4.60 -15.97 14.27
C PHE A 252 -4.96 -15.02 15.42
N TYR A 253 -6.16 -14.42 15.38
CA TYR A 253 -6.62 -13.56 16.45
C TYR A 253 -6.86 -14.34 17.77
N LYS A 254 -7.40 -15.55 17.70
CA LYS A 254 -7.55 -16.43 18.87
C LYS A 254 -6.20 -16.83 19.47
N PHE A 255 -5.22 -17.19 18.65
CA PHE A 255 -3.84 -17.46 19.10
C PHE A 255 -3.22 -16.21 19.73
N PHE A 256 -3.37 -15.04 19.13
CA PHE A 256 -2.91 -13.79 19.68
C PHE A 256 -3.50 -13.54 21.08
N LEU A 257 -4.81 -13.66 21.26
CA LEU A 257 -5.48 -13.48 22.55
C LEU A 257 -5.02 -14.52 23.59
N PHE A 258 -4.83 -15.77 23.18
CA PHE A 258 -4.30 -16.81 24.06
C PHE A 258 -2.89 -16.45 24.57
N PHE A 259 -1.96 -16.13 23.70
CA PHE A 259 -0.61 -15.74 24.07
C PHE A 259 -0.55 -14.43 24.89
N LYS A 260 -1.48 -13.51 24.63
CA LYS A 260 -1.67 -12.30 25.45
C LYS A 260 -2.10 -12.66 26.88
N LYS A 261 -3.07 -13.58 27.00
CA LYS A 261 -3.60 -14.04 28.31
C LYS A 261 -2.51 -14.69 29.18
N ILE A 262 -1.60 -15.47 28.60
CA ILE A 262 -0.51 -16.13 29.33
C ILE A 262 0.76 -15.28 29.42
N GLY A 263 0.73 -14.01 28.98
CA GLY A 263 1.80 -13.03 29.17
C GLY A 263 3.01 -13.17 28.25
N ILE A 264 3.04 -14.12 27.30
CA ILE A 264 4.20 -14.37 26.43
C ILE A 264 4.10 -13.67 25.06
N ILE A 265 3.05 -12.89 24.81
CA ILE A 265 2.86 -12.24 23.50
C ILE A 265 4.00 -11.27 23.16
N LYS A 266 4.48 -10.48 24.12
CA LYS A 266 5.56 -9.51 23.90
C LYS A 266 6.90 -10.14 23.50
N PRO A 267 7.44 -11.17 24.19
CA PRO A 267 8.65 -11.85 23.73
C PRO A 267 8.45 -12.58 22.40
N LEU A 268 7.28 -13.19 22.13
CA LEU A 268 6.98 -13.80 20.82
C LEU A 268 6.97 -12.77 19.71
N THR A 269 6.36 -11.61 19.94
CA THR A 269 6.35 -10.52 18.95
C THR A 269 7.78 -10.04 18.66
N LYS A 270 8.63 -9.85 19.69
CA LYS A 270 10.04 -9.48 19.51
C LYS A 270 10.80 -10.51 18.67
N LEU A 271 10.59 -11.81 18.93
CA LEU A 271 11.21 -12.88 18.15
C LEU A 271 10.71 -12.86 16.70
N ALA A 272 9.41 -12.75 16.49
CA ALA A 272 8.80 -12.67 15.16
C ALA A 272 9.37 -11.48 14.36
N LEU A 273 9.47 -10.31 14.97
CA LEU A 273 10.07 -9.12 14.35
C LEU A 273 11.53 -9.34 13.97
N LYS A 274 12.32 -9.96 14.86
CA LYS A 274 13.73 -10.30 14.58
C LYS A 274 13.87 -11.27 13.39
N LEU A 275 12.89 -12.15 13.19
CA LEU A 275 12.85 -13.11 12.09
C LEU A 275 12.14 -12.55 10.83
N ASN A 276 11.78 -11.27 10.83
CA ASN A 276 10.93 -10.65 9.78
C ASN A 276 9.60 -11.39 9.57
N PHE A 277 9.09 -12.07 10.58
CA PHE A 277 7.88 -12.89 10.54
C PHE A 277 6.68 -12.07 11.04
N TYR A 278 6.17 -11.19 10.18
CA TYR A 278 5.04 -10.32 10.44
C TYR A 278 4.32 -9.98 9.12
N PRO A 279 3.01 -9.64 9.16
CA PRO A 279 2.17 -9.65 7.97
C PRO A 279 2.45 -8.58 6.92
N SER A 280 2.80 -7.35 7.33
CA SER A 280 2.97 -6.24 6.40
C SER A 280 4.27 -5.49 6.65
N ILE A 281 4.96 -5.23 5.57
CA ILE A 281 6.11 -4.33 5.50
C ILE A 281 5.62 -2.90 5.72
N LEU A 282 6.35 -2.15 6.50
CA LEU A 282 6.11 -0.72 6.70
C LEU A 282 7.45 -0.02 6.93
N TYR A 283 7.93 0.70 5.94
CA TYR A 283 9.20 1.41 6.00
C TYR A 283 9.02 2.92 5.83
N THR A 284 9.75 3.68 6.63
CA THR A 284 10.08 5.06 6.35
C THR A 284 11.54 5.09 5.93
N VAL A 285 11.79 5.46 4.68
CA VAL A 285 13.12 5.45 4.05
C VAL A 285 13.55 6.90 3.79
N LYS A 286 14.83 7.21 4.02
CA LYS A 286 15.41 8.54 3.86
C LYS A 286 16.62 8.50 2.93
N LYS A 287 16.70 9.50 2.02
CA LYS A 287 17.88 9.71 1.17
C LYS A 287 18.96 10.50 1.88
#